data_a1ee3a4b8e65cf02fc984bdbcc7cc338
#
_entry.id   a1ee3a4b8e65cf02fc984bdbcc7cc338
#
_cell.length_a   1.000
_cell.length_b   1.000
_cell.length_c   1.000
_cell.angle_alpha   90.00
_cell.angle_beta   90.00
_cell.angle_gamma   90.00
#
_symmetry.space_group_name_H-M   'P 1'
#
loop_
_entity.id
_entity.type
_entity.pdbx_description
1 polymer ?
#
loop_
_entity_poly.entity_id
_entity_poly.type
_entity_poly.pdbx_seq_one_letter_code
_entity_poly.pdbx_strand_id
1 'polypeptide(L)'
;MNNKSIGNIFKGDKVIWMVFFFLCMISIVEVYSASSSLSYKTGNYMAPVIRHILLLGGGLFTMICMLKVKCKYFKIVTPVVMGISLLLLVLVLATGQSTNGASRWFSLMGIQFQPSEIAKGAVVLAVAQILSAMQTTQGANRKAFKFILVATAPFVILIGLENLSTAMLLSITILAMMLIGRVPMNQIGKLVGLCMIVIVTAFAGIMIVGQDKGEEGNKPENTLTEKVEQEQNKPNMAEKMFHRADTWKARIDKFMNSKLVAPQDVDLDKDAQVAHANIAIASSNIVGKGPGNSVERDFLSQAFSDFIYAIIIEEMGIWGAALVAFLYIILLFRAGRIANRCENNFPAFLCMGLAIMLVTQALFNMAVAVGLAPVTGQPLPLISRGGTSTIINCLYLGIILSISRTAKKKEIPQNELDDSKMVAA
;
A
#
# COMPACT_ATOMS: atom_id res chain seq x y z
N MET A 1 -17.70 -18.51 29.85
CA MET A 1 -16.95 -17.27 29.60
C MET A 1 -17.94 -16.13 29.48
N ASN A 2 -17.80 -15.09 30.32
CA ASN A 2 -18.80 -14.02 30.49
C ASN A 2 -18.93 -13.17 29.21
N ASN A 3 -20.13 -12.98 28.67
CA ASN A 3 -20.47 -12.14 27.52
C ASN A 3 -19.95 -10.68 27.64
N LYS A 4 -19.73 -10.18 28.86
CA LYS A 4 -19.09 -8.88 29.12
C LYS A 4 -17.58 -8.84 28.77
N SER A 5 -16.88 -9.98 28.76
CA SER A 5 -15.46 -10.07 28.49
C SER A 5 -15.17 -9.94 26.98
N ILE A 6 -15.99 -10.59 26.13
CA ILE A 6 -15.85 -10.58 24.68
C ILE A 6 -16.19 -9.18 24.12
N GLY A 7 -17.22 -8.51 24.63
CA GLY A 7 -17.58 -7.14 24.24
C GLY A 7 -16.51 -6.09 24.59
N ASN A 8 -15.56 -6.43 25.48
CA ASN A 8 -14.44 -5.56 25.85
C ASN A 8 -13.25 -5.65 24.88
N ILE A 9 -13.13 -6.71 24.07
CA ILE A 9 -12.03 -6.92 23.12
C ILE A 9 -12.31 -6.15 21.82
N PHE A 10 -13.56 -6.19 21.30
CA PHE A 10 -13.96 -5.55 20.05
C PHE A 10 -14.50 -4.11 20.27
N LYS A 11 -13.73 -3.29 21.01
CA LYS A 11 -14.05 -1.87 21.19
C LYS A 11 -13.70 -1.08 19.93
N GLY A 12 -14.38 0.06 19.70
CA GLY A 12 -14.20 0.94 18.56
C GLY A 12 -15.34 0.80 17.55
N ASP A 13 -15.08 1.22 16.32
CA ASP A 13 -16.09 1.24 15.26
C ASP A 13 -16.38 -0.19 14.74
N LYS A 14 -17.65 -0.63 14.90
CA LYS A 14 -18.08 -1.97 14.49
C LYS A 14 -17.99 -2.22 12.99
N VAL A 15 -18.15 -1.17 12.18
CA VAL A 15 -18.09 -1.30 10.71
C VAL A 15 -16.65 -1.54 10.25
N ILE A 16 -15.67 -0.89 10.87
CA ILE A 16 -14.25 -1.15 10.56
C ILE A 16 -13.87 -2.60 10.93
N TRP A 17 -14.37 -3.12 12.06
CA TRP A 17 -14.20 -4.53 12.42
C TRP A 17 -14.80 -5.46 11.37
N MET A 18 -16.02 -5.16 10.94
CA MET A 18 -16.71 -5.94 9.89
C MET A 18 -15.90 -5.93 8.59
N VAL A 19 -15.45 -4.77 8.11
CA VAL A 19 -14.61 -4.66 6.90
C VAL A 19 -13.33 -5.48 7.06
N PHE A 20 -12.65 -5.37 8.20
CA PHE A 20 -11.45 -6.14 8.48
C PHE A 20 -11.70 -7.66 8.38
N PHE A 21 -12.73 -8.17 9.03
CA PHE A 21 -13.03 -9.60 8.99
C PHE A 21 -13.42 -10.09 7.60
N PHE A 22 -14.19 -9.31 6.83
CA PHE A 22 -14.51 -9.68 5.45
C PHE A 22 -13.27 -9.70 4.57
N LEU A 23 -12.39 -8.71 4.66
CA LEU A 23 -11.13 -8.70 3.91
C LEU A 23 -10.22 -9.88 4.31
N CYS A 24 -10.16 -10.23 5.60
CA CYS A 24 -9.39 -11.40 6.06
C CYS A 24 -9.99 -12.72 5.57
N MET A 25 -11.33 -12.87 5.54
CA MET A 25 -11.99 -14.06 5.00
C MET A 25 -11.68 -14.24 3.51
N ILE A 26 -11.84 -13.17 2.71
CA ILE A 26 -11.48 -13.18 1.29
C ILE A 26 -9.99 -13.52 1.14
N SER A 27 -9.12 -12.90 1.95
CA SER A 27 -7.68 -13.16 1.93
C SER A 27 -7.33 -14.63 2.15
N ILE A 28 -7.96 -15.29 3.12
CA ILE A 28 -7.69 -16.71 3.42
C ILE A 28 -8.10 -17.59 2.24
N VAL A 29 -9.28 -17.35 1.67
CA VAL A 29 -9.80 -18.11 0.53
C VAL A 29 -8.89 -17.94 -0.69
N GLU A 30 -8.58 -16.72 -1.04
CA GLU A 30 -7.80 -16.39 -2.24
C GLU A 30 -6.32 -16.81 -2.11
N VAL A 31 -5.71 -16.65 -0.94
CA VAL A 31 -4.33 -17.12 -0.71
C VAL A 31 -4.28 -18.65 -0.71
N TYR A 32 -5.32 -19.33 -0.23
CA TYR A 32 -5.41 -20.79 -0.35
C TYR A 32 -5.46 -21.20 -1.82
N SER A 33 -6.34 -20.58 -2.60
CA SER A 33 -6.46 -20.84 -4.03
C SER A 33 -5.15 -20.53 -4.77
N ALA A 34 -4.64 -19.32 -4.64
CA ALA A 34 -3.43 -18.86 -5.35
C ALA A 34 -2.13 -19.55 -4.91
N SER A 35 -2.12 -20.28 -3.79
CA SER A 35 -0.92 -20.97 -3.28
C SER A 35 -0.83 -22.43 -3.74
N SER A 36 -1.82 -22.95 -4.44
CA SER A 36 -1.83 -24.35 -4.87
C SER A 36 -0.65 -24.71 -5.79
N SER A 37 -0.27 -23.81 -6.70
CA SER A 37 0.86 -24.01 -7.62
C SER A 37 2.23 -24.15 -6.91
N LEU A 38 2.43 -23.39 -5.82
CA LEU A 38 3.65 -23.47 -5.01
C LEU A 38 3.75 -24.81 -4.25
N SER A 39 2.63 -25.44 -3.99
CA SER A 39 2.54 -26.68 -3.24
C SER A 39 2.99 -27.89 -4.02
N TYR A 40 2.83 -27.89 -5.35
CA TYR A 40 3.32 -28.96 -6.21
C TYR A 40 4.85 -29.13 -6.14
N LYS A 41 5.59 -28.02 -5.91
CA LYS A 41 7.06 -28.04 -5.81
C LYS A 41 7.55 -28.48 -4.42
N THR A 42 6.77 -28.32 -3.37
CA THR A 42 7.21 -28.56 -1.97
C THR A 42 6.52 -29.74 -1.30
N GLY A 43 5.49 -30.33 -1.93
CA GLY A 43 4.73 -31.48 -1.39
C GLY A 43 3.86 -31.17 -0.16
N ASN A 44 3.82 -29.94 0.31
CA ASN A 44 3.08 -29.55 1.50
C ASN A 44 2.07 -28.42 1.20
N TYR A 45 0.82 -28.79 0.92
CA TYR A 45 -0.25 -27.90 0.48
C TYR A 45 -0.70 -26.90 1.54
N MET A 46 -0.53 -27.20 2.81
CA MET A 46 -1.06 -26.38 3.90
C MET A 46 -0.06 -25.37 4.45
N ALA A 47 1.24 -25.55 4.22
CA ALA A 47 2.27 -24.70 4.82
C ALA A 47 2.14 -23.20 4.44
N PRO A 48 1.88 -22.80 3.17
CA PRO A 48 1.70 -21.40 2.81
C PRO A 48 0.48 -20.76 3.49
N VAL A 49 -0.61 -21.52 3.58
CA VAL A 49 -1.88 -21.07 4.17
C VAL A 49 -1.76 -20.92 5.68
N ILE A 50 -1.18 -21.90 6.36
CA ILE A 50 -0.94 -21.84 7.81
C ILE A 50 -0.07 -20.64 8.14
N ARG A 51 1.02 -20.41 7.37
CA ARG A 51 1.87 -19.23 7.55
C ARG A 51 1.09 -17.92 7.37
N HIS A 52 0.19 -17.86 6.40
CA HIS A 52 -0.64 -16.68 6.16
C HIS A 52 -1.64 -16.45 7.30
N ILE A 53 -2.32 -17.51 7.77
CA ILE A 53 -3.24 -17.44 8.92
C ILE A 53 -2.50 -17.00 10.19
N LEU A 54 -1.28 -17.49 10.44
CA LEU A 54 -0.46 -17.06 11.57
C LEU A 54 -0.08 -15.58 11.47
N LEU A 55 0.22 -15.08 10.27
CA LEU A 55 0.51 -13.65 10.04
C LEU A 55 -0.74 -12.79 10.26
N LEU A 56 -1.92 -13.23 9.81
CA LEU A 56 -3.20 -12.55 10.07
C LEU A 56 -3.54 -12.57 11.57
N GLY A 57 -3.30 -13.68 12.25
CA GLY A 57 -3.46 -13.80 13.71
C GLY A 57 -2.53 -12.85 14.48
N GLY A 58 -1.26 -12.79 14.09
CA GLY A 58 -0.29 -11.81 14.59
C GLY A 58 -0.72 -10.37 14.31
N GLY A 59 -1.25 -10.11 13.11
CA GLY A 59 -1.85 -8.82 12.74
C GLY A 59 -3.05 -8.46 13.61
N LEU A 60 -3.98 -9.38 13.85
CA LEU A 60 -5.12 -9.18 14.74
C LEU A 60 -4.64 -8.89 16.18
N PHE A 61 -3.64 -9.60 16.66
CA PHE A 61 -3.06 -9.35 17.98
C PHE A 61 -2.47 -7.93 18.07
N THR A 62 -1.67 -7.50 17.09
CA THR A 62 -1.11 -6.13 17.05
C THR A 62 -2.22 -5.08 16.97
N MET A 63 -3.28 -5.32 16.19
CA MET A 63 -4.44 -4.45 16.10
C MET A 63 -5.15 -4.28 17.45
N ILE A 64 -5.36 -5.38 18.21
CA ILE A 64 -5.96 -5.35 19.55
C ILE A 64 -5.04 -4.63 20.55
N CYS A 65 -3.72 -4.79 20.46
CA CYS A 65 -2.75 -4.06 21.27
C CYS A 65 -2.83 -2.55 21.00
N MET A 66 -2.82 -2.14 19.72
CA MET A 66 -2.92 -0.74 19.34
C MET A 66 -4.24 -0.09 19.74
N LEU A 67 -5.34 -0.84 19.67
CA LEU A 67 -6.65 -0.39 20.12
C LEU A 67 -6.66 0.07 21.59
N LYS A 68 -5.81 -0.52 22.43
CA LYS A 68 -5.71 -0.15 23.85
C LYS A 68 -4.87 1.11 24.09
N VAL A 69 -4.00 1.49 23.16
CA VAL A 69 -3.11 2.64 23.26
C VAL A 69 -3.91 3.94 23.10
N LYS A 70 -3.73 4.89 24.03
CA LYS A 70 -4.36 6.21 23.94
C LYS A 70 -3.65 7.07 22.87
N CYS A 71 -4.42 7.82 22.09
CA CYS A 71 -3.91 8.60 20.96
C CYS A 71 -2.78 9.59 21.32
N LYS A 72 -2.75 10.09 22.57
CA LYS A 72 -1.67 10.97 23.06
C LYS A 72 -0.26 10.35 22.95
N TYR A 73 -0.15 9.02 23.10
CA TYR A 73 1.15 8.34 23.03
C TYR A 73 1.68 8.28 21.60
N PHE A 74 0.81 8.19 20.60
CA PHE A 74 1.25 8.25 19.19
C PHE A 74 1.95 9.56 18.88
N LYS A 75 1.48 10.69 19.45
CA LYS A 75 2.13 11.99 19.32
C LYS A 75 3.54 12.02 19.94
N ILE A 76 3.71 11.40 21.10
CA ILE A 76 5.01 11.36 21.81
C ILE A 76 6.01 10.48 21.07
N VAL A 77 5.55 9.36 20.52
CA VAL A 77 6.40 8.36 19.84
C VAL A 77 6.79 8.80 18.42
N THR A 78 6.09 9.76 17.81
CA THR A 78 6.34 10.21 16.43
C THR A 78 7.81 10.52 16.12
N PRO A 79 8.55 11.36 16.88
CA PRO A 79 9.93 11.67 16.56
C PRO A 79 10.86 10.45 16.65
N VAL A 80 10.58 9.53 17.58
CA VAL A 80 11.34 8.29 17.74
C VAL A 80 11.13 7.36 16.56
N VAL A 81 9.87 7.15 16.15
CA VAL A 81 9.54 6.30 15.00
C VAL A 81 10.08 6.90 13.70
N MET A 82 10.06 8.24 13.55
CA MET A 82 10.68 8.94 12.43
C MET A 82 12.19 8.66 12.38
N GLY A 83 12.90 8.83 13.49
CA GLY A 83 14.35 8.60 13.56
C GLY A 83 14.70 7.14 13.26
N ILE A 84 14.01 6.18 13.88
CA ILE A 84 14.22 4.75 13.64
C ILE A 84 13.92 4.38 12.18
N SER A 85 12.82 4.85 11.61
CA SER A 85 12.46 4.51 10.23
C SER A 85 13.42 5.12 9.21
N LEU A 86 13.94 6.33 9.46
CA LEU A 86 14.98 6.95 8.63
C LEU A 86 16.26 6.11 8.66
N LEU A 87 16.71 5.73 9.87
CA LEU A 87 17.88 4.89 10.05
C LEU A 87 17.73 3.54 9.35
N LEU A 88 16.55 2.90 9.46
CA LEU A 88 16.27 1.63 8.79
C LEU A 88 16.27 1.77 7.26
N LEU A 89 15.77 2.89 6.71
CA LEU A 89 15.82 3.16 5.27
C LEU A 89 17.26 3.32 4.78
N VAL A 90 18.09 4.07 5.50
CA VAL A 90 19.51 4.23 5.16
C VAL A 90 20.25 2.89 5.27
N LEU A 91 19.95 2.11 6.31
CA LEU A 91 20.59 0.83 6.54
C LEU A 91 20.22 -0.20 5.44
N VAL A 92 18.95 -0.23 4.98
CA VAL A 92 18.55 -1.13 3.90
C VAL A 92 19.19 -0.77 2.58
N LEU A 93 19.44 0.52 2.31
CA LEU A 93 20.19 0.97 1.14
C LEU A 93 21.64 0.47 1.13
N ALA A 94 22.25 0.40 2.34
CA ALA A 94 23.64 -0.02 2.50
C ALA A 94 23.82 -1.56 2.53
N THR A 95 22.89 -2.28 3.21
CA THR A 95 23.06 -3.70 3.53
C THR A 95 21.91 -4.60 3.07
N GLY A 96 20.85 -4.03 2.46
CA GLY A 96 19.65 -4.77 2.09
C GLY A 96 19.91 -5.85 1.04
N GLN A 97 19.16 -6.95 1.15
CA GLN A 97 19.18 -8.02 0.15
C GLN A 97 18.59 -7.50 -1.15
N SER A 98 19.36 -7.62 -2.23
CA SER A 98 18.92 -7.25 -3.57
C SER A 98 18.00 -8.34 -4.13
N THR A 99 16.74 -7.97 -4.37
CA THR A 99 15.80 -8.80 -5.11
C THR A 99 15.39 -8.04 -6.36
N ASN A 100 15.65 -8.58 -7.54
CA ASN A 100 15.43 -7.90 -8.84
C ASN A 100 16.11 -6.51 -8.91
N GLY A 101 17.37 -6.42 -8.45
CA GLY A 101 18.17 -5.19 -8.49
C GLY A 101 17.77 -4.12 -7.43
N ALA A 102 16.85 -4.42 -6.53
CA ALA A 102 16.38 -3.50 -5.49
C ALA A 102 16.59 -4.05 -4.08
N SER A 103 17.26 -3.28 -3.22
CA SER A 103 17.50 -3.63 -1.81
C SER A 103 16.31 -3.18 -0.95
N ARG A 104 15.17 -3.91 -1.02
CA ARG A 104 13.92 -3.51 -0.37
C ARG A 104 13.64 -4.23 0.93
N TRP A 105 14.24 -5.41 1.11
CA TRP A 105 13.93 -6.32 2.19
C TRP A 105 15.10 -6.45 3.14
N PHE A 106 14.79 -6.40 4.41
CA PHE A 106 15.74 -6.68 5.48
C PHE A 106 15.34 -8.00 6.14
N SER A 107 16.26 -8.94 6.22
CA SER A 107 16.03 -10.22 6.89
C SER A 107 16.60 -10.16 8.30
N LEU A 108 15.72 -10.19 9.30
CA LEU A 108 16.09 -10.25 10.70
C LEU A 108 15.56 -11.57 11.28
N MET A 109 16.43 -12.43 11.75
CA MET A 109 16.07 -13.76 12.33
C MET A 109 15.14 -14.60 11.44
N GLY A 110 15.33 -14.56 10.12
CA GLY A 110 14.49 -15.31 9.17
C GLY A 110 13.15 -14.68 8.82
N ILE A 111 12.82 -13.51 9.41
CA ILE A 111 11.63 -12.74 9.07
C ILE A 111 12.06 -11.61 8.13
N GLN A 112 11.51 -11.60 6.93
CA GLN A 112 11.72 -10.51 5.99
C GLN A 112 10.75 -9.38 6.29
N PHE A 113 11.26 -8.17 6.50
CA PHE A 113 10.44 -6.99 6.65
C PHE A 113 10.90 -5.86 5.72
N GLN A 114 9.97 -5.00 5.35
CA GLN A 114 10.22 -3.89 4.45
C GLN A 114 10.19 -2.58 5.26
N PRO A 115 11.34 -1.89 5.45
CA PRO A 115 11.41 -0.66 6.25
C PRO A 115 10.51 0.47 5.75
N SER A 116 10.26 0.55 4.44
CA SER A 116 9.38 1.55 3.86
C SER A 116 7.92 1.45 4.35
N GLU A 117 7.46 0.27 4.79
CA GLU A 117 6.13 0.11 5.37
C GLU A 117 6.01 0.87 6.69
N ILE A 118 7.03 0.76 7.57
CA ILE A 118 7.09 1.51 8.83
C ILE A 118 7.25 3.00 8.55
N ALA A 119 8.10 3.36 7.58
CA ALA A 119 8.35 4.73 7.20
C ALA A 119 7.09 5.46 6.70
N LYS A 120 6.23 4.79 5.94
CA LYS A 120 4.93 5.34 5.51
C LYS A 120 4.08 5.78 6.72
N GLY A 121 3.95 4.91 7.72
CA GLY A 121 3.22 5.22 8.96
C GLY A 121 3.84 6.34 9.77
N ALA A 122 5.19 6.37 9.87
CA ALA A 122 5.94 7.42 10.55
C ALA A 122 5.70 8.80 9.90
N VAL A 123 5.73 8.85 8.56
CA VAL A 123 5.47 10.07 7.79
C VAL A 123 4.03 10.54 8.00
N VAL A 124 3.04 9.65 7.95
CA VAL A 124 1.63 10.00 8.22
C VAL A 124 1.45 10.56 9.63
N LEU A 125 2.10 9.96 10.63
CA LEU A 125 2.12 10.46 12.02
C LEU A 125 2.72 11.88 12.09
N ALA A 126 3.86 12.12 11.44
CA ALA A 126 4.53 13.41 11.44
C ALA A 126 3.69 14.50 10.75
N VAL A 127 3.13 14.19 9.57
CA VAL A 127 2.25 15.13 8.85
C VAL A 127 1.02 15.46 9.67
N ALA A 128 0.36 14.47 10.30
CA ALA A 128 -0.78 14.69 11.17
C ALA A 128 -0.41 15.59 12.38
N GLN A 129 0.79 15.41 12.94
CA GLN A 129 1.28 16.21 14.06
C GLN A 129 1.56 17.66 13.65
N ILE A 130 2.24 17.87 12.51
CA ILE A 130 2.55 19.21 11.98
C ILE A 130 1.25 19.95 11.64
N LEU A 131 0.34 19.32 10.90
CA LEU A 131 -0.95 19.89 10.55
C LEU A 131 -1.75 20.27 11.79
N SER A 132 -1.81 19.39 12.79
CA SER A 132 -2.53 19.65 14.04
C SER A 132 -1.92 20.80 14.85
N ALA A 133 -0.59 20.91 14.90
CA ALA A 133 0.10 21.96 15.63
C ALA A 133 -0.01 23.33 14.98
N MET A 134 -0.18 23.35 13.65
CA MET A 134 -0.20 24.58 12.84
C MET A 134 -1.60 24.93 12.31
N GLN A 135 -2.64 24.27 12.80
CA GLN A 135 -4.02 24.55 12.40
C GLN A 135 -4.51 25.87 13.01
N THR A 136 -5.13 26.69 12.18
CA THR A 136 -5.79 27.94 12.54
C THR A 136 -7.28 27.84 12.20
N THR A 137 -8.07 28.85 12.55
CA THR A 137 -9.53 28.92 12.22
C THR A 137 -9.80 28.89 10.72
N GLN A 138 -8.86 29.39 9.90
CA GLN A 138 -9.00 29.47 8.44
C GLN A 138 -8.32 28.30 7.69
N GLY A 139 -7.60 27.41 8.39
CA GLY A 139 -6.84 26.30 7.82
C GLY A 139 -5.43 26.24 8.36
N ALA A 140 -4.55 25.48 7.73
CA ALA A 140 -3.16 25.36 8.17
C ALA A 140 -2.36 26.64 7.86
N ASN A 141 -1.48 27.03 8.79
CA ASN A 141 -0.57 28.16 8.59
C ASN A 141 0.34 27.91 7.37
N ARG A 142 0.70 28.98 6.64
CA ARG A 142 1.63 28.92 5.48
C ARG A 142 2.96 28.22 5.80
N LYS A 143 3.44 28.31 7.04
CA LYS A 143 4.67 27.65 7.49
C LYS A 143 4.52 26.13 7.56
N ALA A 144 3.30 25.59 7.75
CA ALA A 144 3.04 24.16 7.82
C ALA A 144 3.55 23.42 6.57
N PHE A 145 3.34 24.00 5.39
CA PHE A 145 3.85 23.46 4.13
C PHE A 145 5.36 23.21 4.14
N LYS A 146 6.15 24.20 4.58
CA LYS A 146 7.61 24.08 4.66
C LYS A 146 8.03 22.97 5.64
N PHE A 147 7.40 22.92 6.81
CA PHE A 147 7.73 21.90 7.81
C PHE A 147 7.35 20.49 7.34
N ILE A 148 6.22 20.33 6.66
CA ILE A 148 5.82 19.05 6.07
C ILE A 148 6.86 18.64 5.03
N LEU A 149 7.23 19.51 4.09
CA LEU A 149 8.24 19.17 3.08
C LEU A 149 9.58 18.76 3.70
N VAL A 150 10.11 19.53 4.64
CA VAL A 150 11.39 19.23 5.29
C VAL A 150 11.33 17.88 6.04
N ALA A 151 10.22 17.58 6.72
CA ALA A 151 10.06 16.34 7.44
C ALA A 151 9.85 15.12 6.53
N THR A 152 9.22 15.29 5.35
CA THR A 152 8.81 14.17 4.50
C THR A 152 9.76 13.93 3.31
N ALA A 153 10.43 14.96 2.80
CA ALA A 153 11.30 14.85 1.64
C ALA A 153 12.40 13.78 1.78
N PRO A 154 13.12 13.65 2.90
CA PRO A 154 14.13 12.60 3.06
C PRO A 154 13.55 11.20 2.88
N PHE A 155 12.34 10.96 3.42
CA PHE A 155 11.66 9.67 3.32
C PHE A 155 11.22 9.38 1.88
N VAL A 156 10.59 10.36 1.22
CA VAL A 156 10.13 10.22 -0.16
C VAL A 156 11.30 9.95 -1.10
N ILE A 157 12.42 10.65 -0.92
CA ILE A 157 13.63 10.46 -1.72
C ILE A 157 14.22 9.07 -1.47
N LEU A 158 14.48 8.68 -0.22
CA LEU A 158 15.08 7.39 0.11
C LEU A 158 14.20 6.22 -0.34
N ILE A 159 12.89 6.31 -0.14
CA ILE A 159 11.95 5.29 -0.63
C ILE A 159 11.93 5.29 -2.15
N GLY A 160 11.97 6.45 -2.79
CA GLY A 160 11.97 6.59 -4.26
C GLY A 160 13.18 5.93 -4.92
N LEU A 161 14.34 6.03 -4.31
CA LEU A 161 15.54 5.33 -4.77
C LEU A 161 15.34 3.81 -4.81
N GLU A 162 14.54 3.23 -3.92
CA GLU A 162 14.30 1.80 -3.84
C GLU A 162 12.98 1.37 -4.50
N ASN A 163 11.95 2.17 -4.39
CA ASN A 163 10.62 1.87 -4.89
C ASN A 163 9.84 3.13 -5.22
N LEU A 164 9.89 3.53 -6.49
CA LEU A 164 9.21 4.74 -6.99
C LEU A 164 7.71 4.71 -6.73
N SER A 165 7.08 3.53 -6.88
CA SER A 165 5.64 3.38 -6.68
C SER A 165 5.23 3.62 -5.23
N THR A 166 6.02 3.13 -4.26
CA THR A 166 5.78 3.39 -2.83
C THR A 166 5.96 4.87 -2.51
N ALA A 167 6.99 5.52 -3.09
CA ALA A 167 7.22 6.95 -2.91
C ALA A 167 6.08 7.79 -3.51
N MET A 168 5.55 7.39 -4.68
CA MET A 168 4.40 8.03 -5.31
C MET A 168 3.15 7.91 -4.46
N LEU A 169 2.83 6.71 -3.95
CA LEU A 169 1.69 6.49 -3.05
C LEU A 169 1.80 7.30 -1.77
N LEU A 170 2.99 7.37 -1.18
CA LEU A 170 3.25 8.19 0.00
C LEU A 170 3.06 9.68 -0.31
N SER A 171 3.56 10.16 -1.46
CA SER A 171 3.40 11.54 -1.91
C SER A 171 1.93 11.92 -2.14
N ILE A 172 1.15 11.03 -2.75
CA ILE A 172 -0.31 11.21 -2.91
C ILE A 172 -0.99 11.31 -1.53
N THR A 173 -0.59 10.45 -0.58
CA THR A 173 -1.13 10.49 0.79
C THR A 173 -0.80 11.82 1.47
N ILE A 174 0.45 12.30 1.38
CA ILE A 174 0.87 13.59 1.95
C ILE A 174 0.08 14.74 1.32
N LEU A 175 -0.07 14.75 -0.01
CA LEU A 175 -0.86 15.76 -0.72
C LEU A 175 -2.33 15.75 -0.26
N ALA A 176 -2.94 14.59 -0.15
CA ALA A 176 -4.31 14.44 0.34
C ALA A 176 -4.46 14.96 1.78
N MET A 177 -3.49 14.66 2.66
CA MET A 177 -3.48 15.19 4.02
C MET A 177 -3.32 16.72 4.06
N MET A 178 -2.47 17.31 3.19
CA MET A 178 -2.33 18.75 3.05
C MET A 178 -3.65 19.42 2.59
N LEU A 179 -4.35 18.79 1.64
CA LEU A 179 -5.66 19.27 1.17
C LEU A 179 -6.70 19.24 2.30
N ILE A 180 -6.79 18.13 3.05
CA ILE A 180 -7.69 18.01 4.20
C ILE A 180 -7.33 19.00 5.30
N GLY A 181 -6.03 19.25 5.53
CA GLY A 181 -5.51 20.23 6.47
C GLY A 181 -5.72 21.69 6.03
N ARG A 182 -6.29 21.92 4.82
CA ARG A 182 -6.48 23.25 4.23
C ARG A 182 -5.18 24.05 4.17
N VAL A 183 -4.09 23.41 3.75
CA VAL A 183 -2.85 24.13 3.41
C VAL A 183 -3.15 25.05 2.21
N PRO A 184 -2.58 26.27 2.14
CA PRO A 184 -2.86 27.22 1.07
C PRO A 184 -2.66 26.63 -0.32
N MET A 185 -3.69 26.65 -1.17
CA MET A 185 -3.71 26.02 -2.50
C MET A 185 -2.58 26.51 -3.41
N ASN A 186 -2.15 27.77 -3.29
CA ASN A 186 -1.02 28.31 -4.05
C ASN A 186 0.30 27.58 -3.76
N GLN A 187 0.49 27.06 -2.53
CA GLN A 187 1.69 26.30 -2.18
C GLN A 187 1.60 24.88 -2.71
N ILE A 188 0.44 24.25 -2.59
CA ILE A 188 0.16 22.92 -3.13
C ILE A 188 0.30 22.94 -4.66
N GLY A 189 -0.28 23.94 -5.32
CA GLY A 189 -0.19 24.09 -6.77
C GLY A 189 1.26 24.26 -7.26
N LYS A 190 2.08 25.04 -6.55
CA LYS A 190 3.52 25.16 -6.86
C LYS A 190 4.26 23.84 -6.68
N LEU A 191 3.94 23.08 -5.63
CA LEU A 191 4.56 21.76 -5.42
C LEU A 191 4.18 20.78 -6.53
N VAL A 192 2.89 20.70 -6.86
CA VAL A 192 2.40 19.83 -7.94
C VAL A 192 3.02 20.24 -9.27
N GLY A 193 3.08 21.53 -9.57
CA GLY A 193 3.75 22.04 -10.78
C GLY A 193 5.23 21.67 -10.83
N LEU A 194 5.95 21.84 -9.70
CA LEU A 194 7.35 21.44 -9.60
C LEU A 194 7.53 19.93 -9.82
N CYS A 195 6.70 19.11 -9.16
CA CYS A 195 6.72 17.66 -9.34
C CYS A 195 6.46 17.26 -10.80
N MET A 196 5.49 17.91 -11.47
CA MET A 196 5.21 17.66 -12.89
C MET A 196 6.40 18.02 -13.77
N ILE A 197 7.08 19.16 -13.53
CA ILE A 197 8.29 19.54 -14.26
C ILE A 197 9.39 18.50 -14.05
N VAL A 198 9.61 18.06 -12.80
CA VAL A 198 10.63 17.04 -12.50
C VAL A 198 10.28 15.70 -13.18
N ILE A 199 9.03 15.29 -13.19
CA ILE A 199 8.60 14.06 -13.88
C ILE A 199 8.83 14.18 -15.39
N VAL A 200 8.43 15.29 -16.00
CA VAL A 200 8.61 15.51 -17.44
C VAL A 200 10.09 15.57 -17.82
N THR A 201 10.91 16.26 -17.04
CA THR A 201 12.36 16.35 -17.30
C THR A 201 13.06 15.02 -17.06
N ALA A 202 12.66 14.26 -16.02
CA ALA A 202 13.19 12.91 -15.80
C ALA A 202 12.78 11.95 -16.93
N PHE A 203 11.53 12.01 -17.37
CA PHE A 203 11.04 11.22 -18.50
C PHE A 203 11.77 11.56 -19.80
N ALA A 204 11.93 12.83 -20.11
CA ALA A 204 12.72 13.29 -21.27
C ALA A 204 14.18 12.84 -21.16
N GLY A 205 14.80 12.95 -19.99
CA GLY A 205 16.15 12.46 -19.74
C GLY A 205 16.31 10.95 -19.94
N ILE A 206 15.35 10.16 -19.45
CA ILE A 206 15.32 8.70 -19.64
C ILE A 206 15.17 8.34 -21.13
N MET A 207 14.32 9.06 -21.87
CA MET A 207 14.15 8.85 -23.31
C MET A 207 15.40 9.22 -24.12
N ILE A 208 16.18 10.23 -23.69
CA ILE A 208 17.39 10.69 -24.40
C ILE A 208 18.61 9.84 -24.04
N VAL A 209 18.78 9.50 -22.76
CA VAL A 209 19.98 8.81 -22.25
C VAL A 209 19.81 7.30 -22.24
N GLY A 210 18.57 6.80 -22.17
CA GLY A 210 18.29 5.37 -22.24
C GLY A 210 18.67 4.82 -23.59
N GLN A 211 19.80 4.12 -23.69
CA GLN A 211 20.17 3.38 -24.89
C GLN A 211 19.11 2.31 -25.13
N ASP A 212 18.59 2.27 -26.35
CA ASP A 212 17.88 1.09 -26.86
C ASP A 212 18.89 -0.04 -26.91
N LYS A 213 18.96 -0.82 -25.84
CA LYS A 213 19.48 -2.19 -25.94
C LYS A 213 18.44 -2.98 -26.71
N GLY A 214 18.45 -2.76 -28.04
CA GLY A 214 17.81 -3.64 -28.97
C GLY A 214 18.31 -5.05 -28.69
N GLU A 215 17.38 -5.97 -28.58
CA GLU A 215 17.47 -7.41 -28.73
C GLU A 215 18.93 -7.98 -28.79
N GLU A 216 19.65 -7.99 -27.70
CA GLU A 216 20.68 -9.00 -27.53
C GLU A 216 19.93 -10.30 -27.16
N GLY A 217 19.62 -11.04 -28.24
CA GLY A 217 19.12 -12.38 -28.18
C GLY A 217 19.92 -13.25 -27.22
N ASN A 218 19.22 -14.13 -26.54
CA ASN A 218 19.71 -15.33 -25.87
C ASN A 218 21.22 -15.52 -25.94
N LYS A 219 21.96 -14.92 -25.03
CA LYS A 219 23.25 -15.48 -24.67
C LYS A 219 22.97 -16.65 -23.74
N PRO A 220 23.41 -17.86 -24.08
CA PRO A 220 23.25 -19.01 -23.20
C PRO A 220 23.92 -18.70 -21.87
N GLU A 221 23.28 -19.14 -20.82
CA GLU A 221 23.71 -19.07 -19.42
C GLU A 221 25.11 -19.67 -19.30
N ASN A 222 26.14 -18.88 -19.48
CA ASN A 222 27.52 -19.29 -19.38
C ASN A 222 28.12 -18.89 -18.06
N THR A 223 28.48 -19.91 -17.34
CA THR A 223 29.60 -20.09 -16.42
C THR A 223 29.48 -19.41 -15.05
N LEU A 224 29.57 -20.29 -14.05
CA LEU A 224 29.78 -20.01 -12.62
C LEU A 224 30.86 -18.95 -12.30
N THR A 225 31.78 -18.69 -13.21
CA THR A 225 32.83 -17.68 -13.12
C THR A 225 32.30 -16.24 -13.20
N GLU A 226 31.30 -15.94 -14.04
CA GLU A 226 30.71 -14.58 -14.10
C GLU A 226 29.91 -14.22 -12.86
N LYS A 227 29.31 -15.22 -12.19
CA LYS A 227 28.59 -14.98 -10.91
C LYS A 227 29.53 -14.62 -9.76
N VAL A 228 30.76 -15.13 -9.77
CA VAL A 228 31.77 -14.86 -8.73
C VAL A 228 32.42 -13.49 -8.93
N GLU A 229 32.58 -13.02 -10.18
CA GLU A 229 33.10 -11.67 -10.45
C GLU A 229 32.06 -10.57 -10.18
N GLN A 230 30.76 -10.85 -10.33
CA GLN A 230 29.69 -9.91 -9.99
C GLN A 230 29.49 -9.73 -8.47
N GLU A 231 29.86 -10.71 -7.65
CA GLU A 231 29.82 -10.57 -6.19
C GLU A 231 30.96 -9.72 -5.62
N GLN A 232 32.07 -9.54 -6.34
CA GLN A 232 33.21 -8.77 -5.85
C GLN A 232 33.15 -7.27 -6.17
N ASN A 233 32.36 -6.84 -7.16
CA ASN A 233 32.21 -5.44 -7.51
C ASN A 233 30.83 -4.91 -7.08
N LYS A 234 30.73 -4.36 -5.86
CA LYS A 234 29.50 -3.67 -5.43
C LYS A 234 29.29 -2.46 -6.37
N PRO A 235 28.21 -2.44 -7.17
CA PRO A 235 27.97 -1.37 -8.13
C PRO A 235 27.89 -0.01 -7.40
N ASN A 236 28.52 0.99 -7.95
CA ASN A 236 28.47 2.36 -7.46
C ASN A 236 27.02 2.87 -7.43
N MET A 237 26.72 3.80 -6.51
CA MET A 237 25.36 4.34 -6.35
C MET A 237 24.81 4.93 -7.67
N ALA A 238 25.67 5.50 -8.52
CA ALA A 238 25.31 5.98 -9.85
C ALA A 238 24.90 4.82 -10.79
N GLU A 239 25.65 3.74 -10.82
CA GLU A 239 25.34 2.56 -11.63
C GLU A 239 24.01 1.91 -11.20
N LYS A 240 23.74 1.86 -9.89
CA LYS A 240 22.43 1.41 -9.36
C LYS A 240 21.29 2.31 -9.83
N MET A 241 21.49 3.63 -9.91
CA MET A 241 20.49 4.57 -10.41
C MET A 241 20.25 4.41 -11.91
N PHE A 242 21.29 4.22 -12.72
CA PHE A 242 21.15 3.99 -14.16
C PHE A 242 20.42 2.67 -14.46
N HIS A 243 20.79 1.57 -13.81
CA HIS A 243 20.10 0.29 -13.95
C HIS A 243 18.60 0.37 -13.56
N ARG A 244 18.25 1.28 -12.65
CA ARG A 244 16.85 1.52 -12.28
C ARG A 244 16.09 2.37 -13.27
N ALA A 245 16.75 3.37 -13.85
CA ALA A 245 16.16 4.15 -14.92
C ALA A 245 15.78 3.25 -16.11
N ASP A 246 16.65 2.28 -16.47
CA ASP A 246 16.36 1.29 -17.49
C ASP A 246 15.17 0.39 -17.11
N THR A 247 15.10 -0.04 -15.85
CA THR A 247 13.95 -0.83 -15.34
C THR A 247 12.65 -0.04 -15.40
N TRP A 248 12.67 1.25 -15.10
CA TRP A 248 11.49 2.11 -15.19
C TRP A 248 11.08 2.37 -16.63
N LYS A 249 12.06 2.65 -17.52
CA LYS A 249 11.83 2.78 -18.96
C LYS A 249 11.14 1.52 -19.48
N ALA A 250 11.71 0.35 -19.23
CA ALA A 250 11.17 -0.92 -19.69
C ALA A 250 9.72 -1.16 -19.20
N ARG A 251 9.38 -0.78 -17.96
CA ARG A 251 8.01 -0.92 -17.44
C ARG A 251 7.02 0.05 -18.08
N ILE A 252 7.46 1.28 -18.38
CA ILE A 252 6.64 2.30 -19.04
C ILE A 252 6.45 1.92 -20.50
N ASP A 253 7.52 1.54 -21.20
CA ASP A 253 7.47 1.12 -22.61
C ASP A 253 6.60 -0.12 -22.78
N LYS A 254 6.75 -1.09 -21.87
CA LYS A 254 5.90 -2.27 -21.82
C LYS A 254 4.42 -1.90 -21.61
N PHE A 255 4.12 -0.97 -20.70
CA PHE A 255 2.76 -0.50 -20.45
C PHE A 255 2.16 0.25 -21.63
N MET A 256 2.97 1.07 -22.31
CA MET A 256 2.53 1.84 -23.50
C MET A 256 2.32 0.93 -24.71
N ASN A 257 3.24 -0.01 -24.92
CA ASN A 257 3.24 -0.90 -26.09
C ASN A 257 2.19 -2.04 -25.93
N SER A 258 1.96 -2.54 -24.72
CA SER A 258 1.01 -3.62 -24.50
C SER A 258 -0.43 -3.27 -24.86
N LYS A 259 -0.78 -1.97 -24.94
CA LYS A 259 -2.10 -1.50 -25.38
C LYS A 259 -2.30 -1.56 -26.90
N LEU A 260 -1.23 -1.76 -27.67
CA LEU A 260 -1.23 -1.74 -29.14
C LEU A 260 -1.10 -3.15 -29.74
N VAL A 261 -0.79 -4.15 -28.92
CA VAL A 261 -0.57 -5.53 -29.40
C VAL A 261 -1.90 -6.26 -29.44
N ALA A 262 -2.23 -6.87 -30.58
CA ALA A 262 -3.42 -7.72 -30.70
C ALA A 262 -3.26 -8.97 -29.80
N PRO A 263 -4.37 -9.52 -29.24
CA PRO A 263 -4.30 -10.69 -28.35
C PRO A 263 -3.56 -11.92 -28.93
N GLN A 264 -3.49 -12.00 -30.25
CA GLN A 264 -2.85 -13.10 -30.99
C GLN A 264 -1.33 -12.97 -31.03
N ASP A 265 -0.81 -11.74 -30.86
CA ASP A 265 0.61 -11.40 -30.98
C ASP A 265 1.30 -11.17 -29.62
N VAL A 266 0.58 -11.46 -28.52
CA VAL A 266 1.11 -11.32 -27.16
C VAL A 266 2.15 -12.39 -26.90
N ASP A 267 3.40 -11.98 -26.64
CA ASP A 267 4.48 -12.87 -26.24
C ASP A 267 4.30 -13.30 -24.78
N LEU A 268 3.78 -14.53 -24.59
CA LEU A 268 3.50 -15.08 -23.26
C LEU A 268 4.77 -15.30 -22.41
N ASP A 269 5.95 -15.37 -23.02
CA ASP A 269 7.21 -15.52 -22.29
C ASP A 269 7.71 -14.16 -21.76
N LYS A 270 7.58 -13.11 -22.55
CA LYS A 270 8.01 -11.75 -22.17
C LYS A 270 6.99 -11.01 -21.31
N ASP A 271 5.69 -11.22 -21.55
CA ASP A 271 4.58 -10.48 -20.94
C ASP A 271 3.71 -11.32 -20.00
N ALA A 272 4.18 -12.50 -19.62
CA ALA A 272 3.45 -13.52 -18.87
C ALA A 272 2.53 -12.95 -17.75
N GLN A 273 3.03 -12.07 -16.89
CA GLN A 273 2.24 -11.58 -15.76
C GLN A 273 1.02 -10.76 -16.16
N VAL A 274 1.19 -9.84 -17.11
CA VAL A 274 0.09 -8.96 -17.57
C VAL A 274 -0.85 -9.74 -18.48
N ALA A 275 -0.32 -10.59 -19.36
CA ALA A 275 -1.10 -11.41 -20.26
C ALA A 275 -2.01 -12.37 -19.49
N HIS A 276 -1.47 -13.14 -18.54
CA HIS A 276 -2.23 -14.06 -17.70
C HIS A 276 -3.24 -13.33 -16.79
N ALA A 277 -2.93 -12.13 -16.28
CA ALA A 277 -3.90 -11.32 -15.56
C ALA A 277 -5.07 -10.89 -16.45
N ASN A 278 -4.81 -10.49 -17.69
CA ASN A 278 -5.85 -10.13 -18.65
C ASN A 278 -6.69 -11.35 -19.06
N ILE A 279 -6.08 -12.52 -19.25
CA ILE A 279 -6.78 -13.78 -19.53
C ILE A 279 -7.67 -14.16 -18.33
N ALA A 280 -7.17 -14.07 -17.10
CA ALA A 280 -7.94 -14.30 -15.88
C ALA A 280 -9.20 -13.44 -15.84
N ILE A 281 -9.05 -12.13 -16.09
CA ILE A 281 -10.16 -11.18 -16.13
C ILE A 281 -11.12 -11.47 -17.27
N ALA A 282 -10.62 -11.71 -18.48
CA ALA A 282 -11.45 -11.98 -19.65
C ALA A 282 -12.24 -13.30 -19.53
N SER A 283 -11.66 -14.31 -18.90
CA SER A 283 -12.27 -15.63 -18.69
C SER A 283 -13.22 -15.73 -17.51
N SER A 284 -13.32 -14.67 -16.67
CA SER A 284 -14.03 -14.69 -15.40
C SER A 284 -15.55 -14.76 -15.53
N ASN A 285 -16.14 -14.24 -16.61
CA ASN A 285 -17.58 -13.98 -16.72
C ASN A 285 -18.11 -13.04 -15.60
N ILE A 286 -19.41 -12.85 -15.52
CA ILE A 286 -20.05 -11.98 -14.52
C ILE A 286 -20.00 -12.61 -13.11
N VAL A 287 -20.13 -13.93 -13.02
CA VAL A 287 -20.28 -14.67 -11.75
C VAL A 287 -18.93 -15.23 -11.26
N GLY A 288 -17.95 -15.37 -12.14
CA GLY A 288 -16.67 -16.03 -11.86
C GLY A 288 -16.75 -17.55 -12.02
N LYS A 289 -15.56 -18.18 -11.92
CA LYS A 289 -15.40 -19.66 -12.04
C LYS A 289 -15.67 -20.39 -10.72
N GLY A 290 -15.86 -19.65 -9.63
CA GLY A 290 -15.96 -20.16 -8.26
C GLY A 290 -14.62 -20.20 -7.52
N PRO A 291 -14.61 -20.05 -6.18
CA PRO A 291 -13.41 -20.08 -5.37
C PRO A 291 -12.61 -21.39 -5.56
N GLY A 292 -11.30 -21.28 -5.76
CA GLY A 292 -10.43 -22.43 -5.98
C GLY A 292 -10.35 -22.93 -7.42
N ASN A 293 -11.11 -22.36 -8.36
CA ASN A 293 -11.19 -22.81 -9.75
C ASN A 293 -10.44 -21.87 -10.73
N SER A 294 -9.59 -20.98 -10.24
CA SER A 294 -8.72 -20.18 -11.10
C SER A 294 -7.77 -21.08 -11.87
N VAL A 295 -7.67 -20.87 -13.18
CA VAL A 295 -6.70 -21.53 -14.06
C VAL A 295 -5.42 -20.71 -14.13
N GLU A 296 -5.55 -19.40 -14.19
CA GLU A 296 -4.42 -18.48 -14.39
C GLU A 296 -3.50 -18.33 -13.17
N ARG A 297 -3.94 -18.76 -11.98
CA ARG A 297 -3.12 -18.77 -10.76
C ARG A 297 -1.83 -19.57 -10.90
N ASP A 298 -1.83 -20.62 -11.70
CA ASP A 298 -0.68 -21.54 -11.87
C ASP A 298 0.38 -20.94 -12.82
N PHE A 299 -0.02 -20.01 -13.66
CA PHE A 299 0.83 -19.31 -14.63
C PHE A 299 1.32 -17.95 -14.12
N LEU A 300 0.61 -17.33 -13.18
CA LEU A 300 0.98 -16.05 -12.58
C LEU A 300 2.04 -16.23 -11.48
N SER A 301 3.28 -15.82 -11.73
CA SER A 301 4.40 -15.96 -10.78
C SER A 301 4.19 -15.24 -9.44
N GLN A 302 3.35 -14.21 -9.39
CA GLN A 302 3.00 -13.42 -8.20
C GLN A 302 1.48 -13.36 -7.96
N ALA A 303 0.75 -14.43 -8.29
CA ALA A 303 -0.70 -14.53 -8.15
C ALA A 303 -1.19 -14.16 -6.73
N PHE A 304 -0.48 -14.63 -5.70
CA PHE A 304 -0.85 -14.39 -4.29
C PHE A 304 -0.40 -13.03 -3.74
N SER A 305 0.33 -12.23 -4.50
CA SER A 305 0.87 -10.92 -4.06
C SER A 305 0.27 -9.77 -4.86
N ASP A 306 0.84 -9.48 -6.02
CA ASP A 306 0.56 -8.24 -6.76
C ASP A 306 -0.66 -8.34 -7.66
N PHE A 307 -0.98 -9.54 -8.13
CA PHE A 307 -2.07 -9.83 -9.06
C PHE A 307 -3.24 -10.58 -8.42
N ILE A 308 -3.30 -10.66 -7.07
CA ILE A 308 -4.38 -11.36 -6.38
C ILE A 308 -5.77 -10.83 -6.76
N TYR A 309 -5.87 -9.55 -7.11
CA TYR A 309 -7.14 -8.96 -7.55
C TYR A 309 -7.62 -9.52 -8.90
N ALA A 310 -6.71 -9.87 -9.81
CA ALA A 310 -7.07 -10.56 -11.07
C ALA A 310 -7.62 -11.96 -10.79
N ILE A 311 -7.04 -12.68 -9.81
CA ILE A 311 -7.55 -13.99 -9.38
C ILE A 311 -8.92 -13.86 -8.71
N ILE A 312 -9.12 -12.83 -7.87
CA ILE A 312 -10.45 -12.54 -7.28
C ILE A 312 -11.48 -12.31 -8.38
N ILE A 313 -11.14 -11.60 -9.46
CA ILE A 313 -12.03 -11.40 -10.61
C ILE A 313 -12.30 -12.73 -11.30
N GLU A 314 -11.28 -13.56 -11.53
CA GLU A 314 -11.46 -14.85 -12.18
C GLU A 314 -12.37 -15.79 -11.38
N GLU A 315 -12.18 -15.86 -10.05
CA GLU A 315 -12.90 -16.78 -9.18
C GLU A 315 -14.28 -16.28 -8.76
N MET A 316 -14.38 -15.00 -8.36
CA MET A 316 -15.61 -14.41 -7.81
C MET A 316 -16.34 -13.50 -8.80
N GLY A 317 -15.82 -13.33 -10.01
CA GLY A 317 -16.40 -12.48 -11.04
C GLY A 317 -16.34 -10.99 -10.71
N ILE A 318 -17.08 -10.20 -11.50
CA ILE A 318 -17.16 -8.74 -11.31
C ILE A 318 -17.78 -8.37 -9.96
N TRP A 319 -18.70 -9.19 -9.44
CA TRP A 319 -19.33 -8.96 -8.13
C TRP A 319 -18.34 -9.08 -6.98
N GLY A 320 -17.43 -10.06 -7.02
CA GLY A 320 -16.36 -10.21 -6.02
C GLY A 320 -15.40 -9.04 -6.06
N ALA A 321 -15.00 -8.63 -7.26
CA ALA A 321 -14.15 -7.45 -7.46
C ALA A 321 -14.81 -6.17 -6.92
N ALA A 322 -16.07 -5.94 -7.25
CA ALA A 322 -16.85 -4.80 -6.77
C ALA A 322 -17.01 -4.82 -5.24
N LEU A 323 -17.25 -5.98 -4.64
CA LEU A 323 -17.34 -6.14 -3.19
C LEU A 323 -16.03 -5.73 -2.51
N VAL A 324 -14.89 -6.20 -2.99
CA VAL A 324 -13.58 -5.85 -2.44
C VAL A 324 -13.33 -4.34 -2.54
N ALA A 325 -13.55 -3.74 -3.71
CA ALA A 325 -13.43 -2.28 -3.89
C ALA A 325 -14.35 -1.52 -2.94
N PHE A 326 -15.59 -1.96 -2.79
CA PHE A 326 -16.59 -1.34 -1.92
C PHE A 326 -16.20 -1.41 -0.44
N LEU A 327 -15.59 -2.51 0.01
CA LEU A 327 -15.08 -2.64 1.39
C LEU A 327 -14.02 -1.57 1.71
N TYR A 328 -13.11 -1.26 0.77
CA TYR A 328 -12.13 -0.18 0.97
C TYR A 328 -12.78 1.22 0.94
N ILE A 329 -13.80 1.42 0.10
CA ILE A 329 -14.58 2.68 0.10
C ILE A 329 -15.31 2.86 1.43
N ILE A 330 -15.93 1.78 1.98
CA ILE A 330 -16.55 1.81 3.30
C ILE A 330 -15.52 2.17 4.37
N LEU A 331 -14.32 1.59 4.32
CA LEU A 331 -13.24 1.90 5.26
C LEU A 331 -12.91 3.39 5.26
N LEU A 332 -12.72 3.99 4.06
CA LEU A 332 -12.41 5.41 3.92
C LEU A 332 -13.55 6.29 4.44
N PHE A 333 -14.79 5.98 4.06
CA PHE A 333 -15.97 6.71 4.52
C PHE A 333 -16.12 6.66 6.04
N ARG A 334 -15.91 5.49 6.66
CA ARG A 334 -16.00 5.34 8.12
C ARG A 334 -14.88 6.09 8.82
N ALA A 335 -13.66 6.05 8.29
CA ALA A 335 -12.55 6.85 8.82
C ALA A 335 -12.86 8.35 8.77
N GLY A 336 -13.46 8.84 7.68
CA GLY A 336 -13.94 10.22 7.55
C GLY A 336 -14.99 10.57 8.61
N ARG A 337 -15.95 9.70 8.86
CA ARG A 337 -16.95 9.89 9.93
C ARG A 337 -16.33 9.91 11.33
N ILE A 338 -15.32 9.07 11.57
CA ILE A 338 -14.58 9.07 12.84
C ILE A 338 -13.79 10.36 13.00
N ALA A 339 -13.07 10.78 11.96
CA ALA A 339 -12.29 12.02 11.96
C ALA A 339 -13.16 13.26 12.28
N ASN A 340 -14.35 13.33 11.68
CA ASN A 340 -15.30 14.42 11.93
C ASN A 340 -15.89 14.44 13.37
N ARG A 341 -15.76 13.34 14.11
CA ARG A 341 -16.20 13.24 15.52
C ARG A 341 -15.10 13.53 16.52
N CYS A 342 -13.85 13.66 16.05
CA CYS A 342 -12.72 13.95 16.92
C CYS A 342 -12.77 15.41 17.36
N GLU A 343 -12.65 15.67 18.66
CA GLU A 343 -12.53 17.03 19.22
C GLU A 343 -11.18 17.67 18.86
N ASN A 344 -10.12 16.85 18.78
CA ASN A 344 -8.76 17.30 18.49
C ASN A 344 -8.37 17.03 17.03
N ASN A 345 -7.59 17.92 16.45
CA ASN A 345 -7.15 17.83 15.06
C ASN A 345 -6.16 16.69 14.82
N PHE A 346 -5.27 16.35 15.78
CA PHE A 346 -4.27 15.32 15.60
C PHE A 346 -4.88 13.92 15.35
N PRO A 347 -5.81 13.41 16.18
CA PRO A 347 -6.47 12.13 15.89
C PRO A 347 -7.24 12.17 14.57
N ALA A 348 -7.88 13.28 14.23
CA ALA A 348 -8.62 13.41 12.99
C ALA A 348 -7.72 13.28 11.75
N PHE A 349 -6.61 14.02 11.69
CA PHE A 349 -5.65 13.94 10.59
C PHE A 349 -4.96 12.58 10.54
N LEU A 350 -4.62 11.98 11.70
CA LEU A 350 -4.01 10.66 11.75
C LEU A 350 -4.95 9.58 11.22
N CYS A 351 -6.21 9.59 11.64
CA CYS A 351 -7.22 8.64 11.17
C CYS A 351 -7.40 8.73 9.65
N MET A 352 -7.55 9.94 9.12
CA MET A 352 -7.70 10.17 7.68
C MET A 352 -6.44 9.78 6.90
N GLY A 353 -5.25 10.16 7.39
CA GLY A 353 -4.00 9.86 6.71
C GLY A 353 -3.75 8.36 6.59
N LEU A 354 -3.96 7.60 7.66
CA LEU A 354 -3.82 6.13 7.64
C LEU A 354 -4.85 5.47 6.72
N ALA A 355 -6.10 5.91 6.75
CA ALA A 355 -7.15 5.36 5.89
C ALA A 355 -6.89 5.68 4.41
N ILE A 356 -6.51 6.91 4.08
CA ILE A 356 -6.16 7.30 2.71
C ILE A 356 -4.98 6.46 2.21
N MET A 357 -3.95 6.28 3.01
CA MET A 357 -2.78 5.49 2.64
C MET A 357 -3.17 4.04 2.30
N LEU A 358 -3.97 3.39 3.15
CA LEU A 358 -4.44 2.01 2.91
C LEU A 358 -5.30 1.92 1.65
N VAL A 359 -6.26 2.84 1.50
CA VAL A 359 -7.21 2.81 0.38
C VAL A 359 -6.52 3.18 -0.94
N THR A 360 -5.63 4.17 -0.94
CA THR A 360 -4.87 4.54 -2.14
C THR A 360 -3.98 3.38 -2.60
N GLN A 361 -3.33 2.68 -1.67
CA GLN A 361 -2.55 1.49 -2.00
C GLN A 361 -3.43 0.38 -2.58
N ALA A 362 -4.62 0.15 -2.03
CA ALA A 362 -5.57 -0.83 -2.55
C ALA A 362 -6.05 -0.49 -3.95
N LEU A 363 -6.50 0.75 -4.18
CA LEU A 363 -6.97 1.22 -5.49
C LEU A 363 -5.86 1.14 -6.55
N PHE A 364 -4.62 1.44 -6.15
CA PHE A 364 -3.50 1.36 -7.06
C PHE A 364 -3.16 -0.09 -7.45
N ASN A 365 -3.19 -1.05 -6.49
CA ASN A 365 -3.04 -2.47 -6.80
C ASN A 365 -4.15 -2.97 -7.74
N MET A 366 -5.40 -2.59 -7.47
CA MET A 366 -6.53 -2.93 -8.33
C MET A 366 -6.36 -2.36 -9.75
N ALA A 367 -5.91 -1.10 -9.87
CA ALA A 367 -5.64 -0.47 -11.16
C ALA A 367 -4.52 -1.18 -11.95
N VAL A 368 -3.47 -1.64 -11.27
CA VAL A 368 -2.41 -2.46 -11.88
C VAL A 368 -2.95 -3.79 -12.36
N ALA A 369 -3.73 -4.48 -11.55
CA ALA A 369 -4.28 -5.80 -11.87
C ALA A 369 -5.20 -5.77 -13.10
N VAL A 370 -5.96 -4.66 -13.30
CA VAL A 370 -6.84 -4.47 -14.45
C VAL A 370 -6.17 -3.73 -15.62
N GLY A 371 -4.86 -3.56 -15.61
CA GLY A 371 -4.11 -2.94 -16.70
C GLY A 371 -4.29 -1.43 -16.85
N LEU A 372 -4.83 -0.72 -15.85
CA LEU A 372 -4.96 0.75 -15.86
C LEU A 372 -3.68 1.46 -15.40
N ALA A 373 -2.76 0.75 -14.77
CA ALA A 373 -1.49 1.28 -14.30
C ALA A 373 -0.35 0.28 -14.54
N PRO A 374 0.91 0.74 -14.69
CA PRO A 374 2.05 -0.14 -14.87
C PRO A 374 2.31 -1.02 -13.66
N VAL A 375 2.87 -2.21 -13.87
CA VAL A 375 3.17 -3.19 -12.80
C VAL A 375 4.17 -2.61 -11.79
N THR A 376 3.82 -2.64 -10.50
CA THR A 376 4.57 -1.94 -9.45
C THR A 376 5.03 -2.80 -8.28
N GLY A 377 4.51 -4.01 -8.14
CA GLY A 377 4.86 -4.88 -7.03
C GLY A 377 4.31 -4.39 -5.67
N GLN A 378 3.15 -3.73 -5.66
CA GLN A 378 2.48 -3.31 -4.42
C GLN A 378 1.40 -4.30 -4.04
N PRO A 379 1.44 -4.91 -2.84
CA PRO A 379 0.42 -5.86 -2.43
C PRO A 379 -0.90 -5.15 -2.10
N LEU A 380 -2.02 -5.86 -2.31
CA LEU A 380 -3.36 -5.43 -1.88
C LEU A 380 -3.45 -5.52 -0.34
N PRO A 381 -3.62 -4.40 0.39
CA PRO A 381 -3.60 -4.40 1.85
C PRO A 381 -4.59 -5.37 2.46
N LEU A 382 -4.16 -6.18 3.43
CA LEU A 382 -4.96 -7.21 4.15
C LEU A 382 -5.37 -8.43 3.32
N ILE A 383 -5.39 -8.37 2.00
CA ILE A 383 -5.78 -9.49 1.13
C ILE A 383 -4.54 -10.23 0.62
N SER A 384 -3.57 -9.52 0.01
CA SER A 384 -2.37 -10.15 -0.50
C SER A 384 -1.53 -10.78 0.59
N ARG A 385 -0.79 -11.83 0.23
CA ARG A 385 0.24 -12.43 1.07
C ARG A 385 1.46 -11.50 1.14
N GLY A 386 1.38 -10.46 1.97
CA GLY A 386 2.40 -9.41 2.10
C GLY A 386 3.42 -9.61 3.22
N GLY A 387 3.48 -10.79 3.87
CA GLY A 387 4.39 -11.02 4.99
C GLY A 387 4.19 -10.01 6.13
N THR A 388 5.24 -9.28 6.52
CA THR A 388 5.19 -8.26 7.59
C THR A 388 4.33 -7.05 7.24
N SER A 389 4.10 -6.76 5.96
CA SER A 389 3.19 -5.70 5.49
C SER A 389 1.76 -5.90 6.03
N THR A 390 1.28 -7.16 6.11
CA THR A 390 -0.03 -7.49 6.69
C THR A 390 -0.12 -7.06 8.16
N ILE A 391 0.91 -7.32 8.96
CA ILE A 391 0.95 -6.94 10.39
C ILE A 391 0.94 -5.42 10.53
N ILE A 392 1.68 -4.70 9.67
CA ILE A 392 1.74 -3.23 9.70
C ILE A 392 0.39 -2.63 9.28
N ASN A 393 -0.29 -3.18 8.28
CA ASN A 393 -1.63 -2.75 7.88
C ASN A 393 -2.66 -2.96 9.00
N CYS A 394 -2.56 -4.08 9.73
CA CYS A 394 -3.37 -4.33 10.94
C CYS A 394 -3.06 -3.33 12.06
N LEU A 395 -1.77 -2.95 12.23
CA LEU A 395 -1.38 -1.90 13.17
C LEU A 395 -2.05 -0.57 12.83
N TYR A 396 -2.08 -0.18 11.55
CA TYR A 396 -2.76 1.03 11.11
C TYR A 396 -4.25 1.00 11.40
N LEU A 397 -4.93 -0.12 11.15
CA LEU A 397 -6.34 -0.29 11.52
C LEU A 397 -6.53 -0.22 13.04
N GLY A 398 -5.61 -0.78 13.82
CA GLY A 398 -5.63 -0.71 15.27
C GLY A 398 -5.55 0.73 15.79
N ILE A 399 -4.74 1.59 15.15
CA ILE A 399 -4.67 3.02 15.45
C ILE A 399 -6.00 3.70 15.12
N ILE A 400 -6.58 3.45 13.94
CA ILE A 400 -7.89 4.01 13.54
C ILE A 400 -8.98 3.58 14.53
N LEU A 401 -9.01 2.31 14.95
CA LEU A 401 -9.94 1.82 15.96
C LEU A 401 -9.72 2.44 17.35
N SER A 402 -8.47 2.67 17.75
CA SER A 402 -8.16 3.38 18.99
C SER A 402 -8.70 4.81 18.98
N ILE A 403 -8.55 5.51 17.85
CA ILE A 403 -9.10 6.86 17.66
C ILE A 403 -10.64 6.80 17.71
N SER A 404 -11.25 5.82 17.04
CA SER A 404 -12.72 5.68 17.02
C SER A 404 -13.32 5.46 18.41
N ARG A 405 -12.58 4.80 19.30
CA ARG A 405 -13.01 4.56 20.69
C ARG A 405 -13.05 5.84 21.51
N THR A 406 -12.15 6.78 21.23
CA THR A 406 -12.03 8.04 21.97
C THR A 406 -12.83 9.19 21.35
N ALA A 407 -13.26 9.04 20.09
CA ALA A 407 -14.13 9.98 19.41
C ALA A 407 -15.52 9.98 20.07
N LYS A 408 -15.87 11.04 20.76
CA LYS A 408 -17.20 11.21 21.38
C LYS A 408 -18.25 11.31 20.28
N LYS A 409 -19.45 10.72 20.50
CA LYS A 409 -20.63 11.11 19.78
C LYS A 409 -20.84 12.63 20.05
N LYS A 410 -20.85 13.45 19.02
CA LYS A 410 -21.39 14.80 19.15
C LYS A 410 -22.84 14.62 19.64
N GLU A 411 -23.09 14.97 20.88
CA GLU A 411 -24.46 15.13 21.38
C GLU A 411 -25.02 16.32 20.56
N ILE A 412 -26.07 16.04 19.80
CA ILE A 412 -26.84 17.10 19.16
C ILE A 412 -27.39 17.90 20.32
N PRO A 413 -27.12 19.20 20.43
CA PRO A 413 -27.69 20.01 21.50
C PRO A 413 -29.21 19.82 21.50
N GLN A 414 -29.79 19.58 22.66
CA GLN A 414 -31.23 19.32 22.79
C GLN A 414 -32.07 20.48 22.18
N ASN A 415 -31.51 21.68 22.15
CA ASN A 415 -32.17 22.86 21.52
C ASN A 415 -32.39 22.69 20.00
N GLU A 416 -31.49 21.99 19.25
CA GLU A 416 -31.72 21.74 17.82
C GLU A 416 -32.75 20.63 17.56
N LEU A 417 -32.95 19.76 18.54
CA LEU A 417 -33.98 18.71 18.50
C LEU A 417 -35.36 19.26 18.80
N ASP A 418 -35.45 20.29 19.66
CA ASP A 418 -36.73 20.96 19.97
C ASP A 418 -37.13 21.91 18.86
N ASP A 419 -36.18 22.63 18.24
CA ASP A 419 -36.46 23.47 17.06
C ASP A 419 -36.92 22.64 15.85
N SER A 420 -36.32 21.45 15.64
CA SER A 420 -36.74 20.54 14.55
C SER A 420 -38.13 19.94 14.80
N LYS A 421 -38.54 19.78 16.05
CA LYS A 421 -39.86 19.30 16.42
C LYS A 421 -40.92 20.43 16.35
N MET A 422 -40.51 21.69 16.61
CA MET A 422 -41.39 22.85 16.42
C MET A 422 -41.65 23.19 14.96
N VAL A 423 -40.71 22.90 14.06
CA VAL A 423 -40.90 23.13 12.61
C VAL A 423 -41.69 21.99 11.95
N ALA A 424 -41.80 20.84 12.59
CA ALA A 424 -42.54 19.66 12.09
C ALA A 424 -43.96 19.53 12.69
N ALA A 425 -44.37 20.42 13.61
CA ALA A 425 -45.73 20.54 14.16
C ALA A 425 -46.45 21.74 13.59
#